data_b322dafbc83701778510198972b3760a
#
_entry.id   b322dafbc83701778510198972b3760a
#
_cell.length_a   1.000
_cell.length_b   1.000
_cell.length_c   1.000
_cell.angle_alpha   90.00
_cell.angle_beta   90.00
_cell.angle_gamma   90.00
#
_symmetry.space_group_name_H-M   'P 1'
#
loop_
_entity.id
_entity.type
_entity.pdbx_description
1 polymer ?
#
loop_
_entity_poly.entity_id
_entity_poly.type
_entity_poly.pdbx_seq_one_letter_code
_entity_poly.pdbx_strand_id
1 'polypeptide(L)'
;HTAIREDASINLAAIADMNVRFPDLDMVIIESGGDNLAATFSPELADITIYVIDVSAGDKIPRKGGPGITRSDLLVINKIDLAPLVGADLDVMDRDSRKMRGEKPFVFSNIKAGVGVAEIADFVTEAGGLAGSEAERPV
;
A
#
# COMPACT_ATOMS: atom_id res chain seq x y z
N HIS A 1 -16.65 2.41 -7.02
CA HIS A 1 -16.21 2.30 -8.44
C HIS A 1 -15.76 3.62 -9.02
N THR A 2 -16.47 4.69 -8.72
CA THR A 2 -16.14 6.03 -9.23
C THR A 2 -14.82 6.55 -8.68
N ALA A 3 -14.37 6.02 -7.55
CA ALA A 3 -13.13 6.43 -6.91
C ALA A 3 -11.87 5.93 -7.61
N ILE A 4 -11.99 4.88 -8.42
CA ILE A 4 -10.81 4.09 -8.76
C ILE A 4 -9.87 4.82 -9.70
N ARG A 5 -10.32 5.64 -10.65
CA ARG A 5 -9.36 6.30 -11.53
C ARG A 5 -9.84 7.52 -12.30
N GLU A 6 -11.12 7.69 -12.53
CA GLU A 6 -11.55 8.72 -13.46
C GLU A 6 -12.10 9.97 -12.78
N ASP A 7 -12.73 9.82 -11.63
CA ASP A 7 -13.32 10.93 -10.92
C ASP A 7 -13.13 10.77 -9.42
N ALA A 8 -12.28 11.59 -8.87
CA ALA A 8 -11.99 11.60 -7.45
C ALA A 8 -12.90 12.55 -6.66
N SER A 9 -13.81 13.28 -7.32
CA SER A 9 -14.53 14.38 -6.67
C SER A 9 -15.38 13.93 -5.49
N ILE A 10 -16.06 12.81 -5.57
CA ILE A 10 -16.87 12.28 -4.47
C ILE A 10 -16.02 11.95 -3.27
N ASN A 11 -14.85 11.33 -3.48
CA ASN A 11 -13.94 10.95 -2.40
C ASN A 11 -13.23 12.15 -1.83
N LEU A 12 -12.86 13.11 -2.64
CA LEU A 12 -12.27 14.36 -2.17
C LEU A 12 -13.26 15.14 -1.32
N ALA A 13 -14.54 15.17 -1.71
CA ALA A 13 -15.58 15.79 -0.93
C ALA A 13 -15.78 15.08 0.41
N ALA A 14 -15.74 13.76 0.43
CA ALA A 14 -15.83 13.00 1.66
C ALA A 14 -14.64 13.26 2.60
N ILE A 15 -13.43 13.36 2.06
CA ILE A 15 -12.23 13.69 2.83
C ILE A 15 -12.37 15.08 3.43
N ALA A 16 -12.82 16.06 2.65
CA ALA A 16 -13.03 17.41 3.13
C ALA A 16 -14.06 17.45 4.27
N ASP A 17 -15.15 16.70 4.15
CA ASP A 17 -16.17 16.60 5.17
C ASP A 17 -15.59 15.99 6.47
N MET A 18 -14.79 14.93 6.34
CA MET A 18 -14.11 14.30 7.48
C MET A 18 -13.17 15.27 8.17
N ASN A 19 -12.43 16.08 7.41
CA ASN A 19 -11.52 17.07 7.98
C ASN A 19 -12.26 18.16 8.74
N VAL A 20 -13.46 18.53 8.32
CA VAL A 20 -14.32 19.48 9.04
C VAL A 20 -14.82 18.89 10.34
N ARG A 21 -15.29 17.65 10.31
CA ARG A 21 -15.81 16.95 11.49
C ARG A 21 -14.73 16.58 12.50
N PHE A 22 -13.54 16.25 12.00
CA PHE A 22 -12.43 15.78 12.83
C PHE A 22 -11.16 16.54 12.43
N PRO A 23 -11.02 17.80 12.90
CA PRO A 23 -9.90 18.65 12.44
C PRO A 23 -8.53 18.20 12.93
N ASP A 24 -8.47 17.29 13.90
CA ASP A 24 -7.21 16.80 14.48
C ASP A 24 -6.71 15.51 13.81
N LEU A 25 -7.25 15.13 12.66
CA LEU A 25 -6.81 13.92 11.99
C LEU A 25 -5.39 14.06 11.46
N ASP A 26 -4.53 13.11 11.81
CA ASP A 26 -3.18 13.02 11.27
C ASP A 26 -3.16 12.27 9.94
N MET A 27 -4.12 11.39 9.72
CA MET A 27 -4.15 10.51 8.55
C MET A 27 -5.58 10.13 8.16
N VAL A 28 -5.82 10.05 6.88
CA VAL A 28 -7.05 9.51 6.31
C VAL A 28 -6.68 8.33 5.42
N ILE A 29 -7.29 7.20 5.64
CA ILE A 29 -7.05 5.98 4.84
C ILE A 29 -8.24 5.76 3.92
N ILE A 30 -7.95 5.62 2.63
CA ILE A 30 -8.94 5.32 1.61
C ILE A 30 -8.66 3.92 1.10
N GLU A 31 -9.64 3.04 1.23
CA GLU A 31 -9.50 1.67 0.81
C GLU A 31 -10.28 1.43 -0.49
N SER A 32 -9.63 0.77 -1.45
CA SER A 32 -10.30 0.28 -2.63
C SER A 32 -10.62 -1.20 -2.43
N GLY A 33 -11.85 -1.57 -2.61
CA GLY A 33 -12.23 -2.97 -2.68
C GLY A 33 -11.92 -3.53 -4.06
N GLY A 34 -11.72 -4.83 -4.10
CA GLY A 34 -11.48 -5.54 -5.34
C GLY A 34 -10.01 -5.78 -5.64
N ASP A 35 -9.81 -6.76 -6.48
CA ASP A 35 -8.50 -7.26 -6.82
C ASP A 35 -8.26 -7.06 -8.31
N ASN A 36 -7.76 -5.91 -8.68
CA ASN A 36 -7.51 -5.60 -10.09
C ASN A 36 -6.17 -4.91 -10.23
N LEU A 37 -5.21 -5.61 -10.82
CA LEU A 37 -3.87 -5.10 -11.05
C LEU A 37 -3.83 -3.85 -11.91
N ALA A 38 -4.84 -3.65 -12.75
CA ALA A 38 -4.92 -2.49 -13.63
C ALA A 38 -5.62 -1.30 -12.98
N ALA A 39 -6.35 -1.50 -11.90
CA ALA A 39 -7.09 -0.43 -11.25
C ALA A 39 -6.22 0.32 -10.26
N THR A 40 -6.29 1.64 -10.32
CA THR A 40 -5.63 2.51 -9.35
C THR A 40 -6.57 3.64 -8.98
N PHE A 41 -6.36 4.22 -7.82
CA PHE A 41 -7.01 5.48 -7.49
C PHE A 41 -6.44 6.60 -8.35
N SER A 42 -7.25 7.64 -8.53
CA SER A 42 -6.78 8.88 -9.12
C SER A 42 -5.59 9.43 -8.30
N PRO A 43 -4.52 9.94 -8.95
CA PRO A 43 -3.35 10.45 -8.23
C PRO A 43 -3.66 11.60 -7.27
N GLU A 44 -4.74 12.34 -7.50
CA GLU A 44 -5.13 13.46 -6.65
C GLU A 44 -5.71 13.03 -5.32
N LEU A 45 -6.11 11.77 -5.20
CA LEU A 45 -6.88 11.28 -4.07
C LEU A 45 -6.01 11.01 -2.83
N ALA A 46 -4.77 10.66 -3.02
CA ALA A 46 -3.91 10.25 -1.92
C ALA A 46 -2.49 10.77 -2.07
N ASP A 47 -1.86 11.10 -0.95
CA ASP A 47 -0.45 11.49 -0.91
C ASP A 47 0.46 10.29 -1.05
N ILE A 48 0.02 9.14 -0.54
CA ILE A 48 0.78 7.89 -0.55
C ILE A 48 -0.16 6.78 -1.01
N THR A 49 0.34 5.94 -1.88
CA THR A 49 -0.38 4.76 -2.35
C THR A 49 0.32 3.50 -1.88
N ILE A 50 -0.42 2.64 -1.20
CA ILE A 50 0.06 1.32 -0.80
C ILE A 50 -0.76 0.28 -1.54
N TYR A 51 -0.07 -0.60 -2.26
CA TYR A 51 -0.70 -1.70 -2.96
C TYR A 51 -0.43 -3.00 -2.22
N VAL A 52 -1.48 -3.71 -1.89
CA VAL A 52 -1.37 -4.95 -1.12
C VAL A 52 -1.73 -6.13 -2.00
N ILE A 53 -0.81 -7.07 -2.11
CA ILE A 53 -1.07 -8.37 -2.72
C ILE A 53 -0.83 -9.46 -1.69
N ASP A 54 -1.27 -10.65 -2.00
CA ASP A 54 -1.15 -11.76 -1.07
C ASP A 54 -0.59 -12.97 -1.83
N VAL A 55 0.24 -13.76 -1.15
CA VAL A 55 0.93 -14.87 -1.79
C VAL A 55 -0.01 -15.93 -2.33
N SER A 56 -1.25 -16.00 -1.83
CA SER A 56 -2.22 -16.97 -2.32
C SER A 56 -2.66 -16.72 -3.75
N ALA A 57 -2.44 -15.51 -4.27
CA ALA A 57 -2.69 -15.19 -5.68
C ALA A 57 -1.59 -15.71 -6.62
N GLY A 58 -0.51 -16.23 -6.06
CA GLY A 58 0.60 -16.81 -6.80
C GLY A 58 1.84 -15.93 -6.87
N ASP A 59 2.98 -16.54 -7.08
CA ASP A 59 4.27 -15.84 -7.09
C ASP A 59 4.54 -15.06 -8.39
N LYS A 60 3.68 -15.20 -9.37
CA LYS A 60 3.83 -14.51 -10.67
C LYS A 60 3.20 -13.11 -10.69
N ILE A 61 2.50 -12.72 -9.62
CA ILE A 61 1.82 -11.43 -9.59
C ILE A 61 2.78 -10.25 -9.78
N PRO A 62 3.92 -10.16 -9.09
CA PRO A 62 4.84 -9.06 -9.36
C PRO A 62 5.32 -9.01 -10.81
N ARG A 63 5.57 -10.16 -11.41
CA ARG A 63 6.03 -10.26 -12.81
C ARG A 63 5.00 -9.71 -13.80
N LYS A 64 3.72 -9.86 -13.51
CA LYS A 64 2.65 -9.36 -14.38
C LYS A 64 2.64 -7.84 -14.45
N GLY A 65 3.17 -7.18 -13.44
CA GLY A 65 3.24 -5.74 -13.40
C GLY A 65 1.86 -5.10 -13.21
N GLY A 66 1.63 -4.03 -13.92
CA GLY A 66 0.43 -3.20 -13.73
C GLY A 66 0.72 -2.04 -12.79
N PRO A 67 -0.15 -1.00 -12.78
CA PRO A 67 0.11 0.23 -12.03
C PRO A 67 0.28 0.02 -10.53
N GLY A 68 -0.46 -0.90 -9.93
CA GLY A 68 -0.32 -1.20 -8.50
C GLY A 68 1.08 -1.71 -8.17
N ILE A 69 1.62 -2.59 -9.02
CA ILE A 69 2.96 -3.13 -8.82
C ILE A 69 4.02 -2.08 -9.13
N THR A 70 3.90 -1.35 -10.23
CA THR A 70 4.98 -0.51 -10.74
C THR A 70 4.97 0.91 -10.19
N ARG A 71 3.81 1.44 -9.81
CA ARG A 71 3.64 2.85 -9.47
C ARG A 71 3.31 3.13 -8.02
N SER A 72 2.83 2.16 -7.26
CA SER A 72 2.54 2.39 -5.86
C SER A 72 3.80 2.80 -5.10
N ASP A 73 3.63 3.61 -4.09
CA ASP A 73 4.75 4.05 -3.26
C ASP A 73 5.32 2.91 -2.42
N LEU A 74 4.45 2.03 -1.95
CA LEU A 74 4.84 0.82 -1.25
C LEU A 74 4.03 -0.37 -1.77
N LEU A 75 4.70 -1.47 -2.03
CA LEU A 75 4.07 -2.75 -2.32
C LEU A 75 4.18 -3.65 -1.08
N VAL A 76 3.06 -4.16 -0.61
CA VAL A 76 3.02 -5.10 0.50
C VAL A 76 2.66 -6.48 -0.03
N ILE A 77 3.51 -7.46 0.22
CA ILE A 77 3.28 -8.85 -0.13
C ILE A 77 2.94 -9.58 1.16
N ASN A 78 1.66 -9.79 1.39
CA ASN A 78 1.14 -10.29 2.66
C ASN A 78 0.93 -11.79 2.65
N LYS A 79 0.70 -12.35 3.82
CA LYS A 79 0.40 -13.77 4.05
C LYS A 79 1.54 -14.68 3.62
N ILE A 80 2.78 -14.27 3.88
CA ILE A 80 3.97 -15.03 3.48
C ILE A 80 4.03 -16.42 4.12
N ASP A 81 3.36 -16.61 5.26
CA ASP A 81 3.22 -17.91 5.91
C ASP A 81 2.51 -18.94 5.04
N LEU A 82 1.67 -18.49 4.12
CA LEU A 82 0.94 -19.36 3.20
C LEU A 82 1.78 -19.80 1.99
N ALA A 83 2.94 -19.17 1.77
CA ALA A 83 3.75 -19.44 0.58
C ALA A 83 4.03 -20.93 0.34
N PRO A 84 4.47 -21.71 1.35
CA PRO A 84 4.67 -23.15 1.13
C PRO A 84 3.39 -23.90 0.81
N LEU A 85 2.27 -23.44 1.34
CA LEU A 85 0.98 -24.13 1.19
C LEU A 85 0.39 -23.92 -0.20
N VAL A 86 0.69 -22.80 -0.85
CA VAL A 86 0.16 -22.46 -2.17
C VAL A 86 1.20 -22.64 -3.27
N GLY A 87 2.39 -23.11 -2.92
CA GLY A 87 3.47 -23.30 -3.88
C GLY A 87 4.07 -22.01 -4.40
N ALA A 88 3.97 -20.93 -3.64
CA ALA A 88 4.56 -19.65 -4.02
C ALA A 88 6.02 -19.58 -3.56
N ASP A 89 6.88 -19.08 -4.44
CA ASP A 89 8.30 -18.90 -4.16
C ASP A 89 8.58 -17.43 -3.85
N LEU A 90 8.91 -17.15 -2.59
CA LEU A 90 9.19 -15.76 -2.15
C LEU A 90 10.42 -15.18 -2.82
N ASP A 91 11.41 -16.00 -3.16
CA ASP A 91 12.60 -15.52 -3.88
C ASP A 91 12.25 -15.04 -5.29
N VAL A 92 11.32 -15.72 -5.95
CA VAL A 92 10.80 -15.28 -7.24
C VAL A 92 10.06 -13.95 -7.10
N MET A 93 9.23 -13.83 -6.08
CA MET A 93 8.49 -12.59 -5.83
C MET A 93 9.43 -11.43 -5.50
N ASP A 94 10.48 -11.67 -4.73
CA ASP A 94 11.51 -10.67 -4.42
C ASP A 94 12.18 -10.18 -5.70
N ARG A 95 12.68 -11.09 -6.50
CA ARG A 95 13.39 -10.78 -7.74
C ARG A 95 12.50 -10.00 -8.71
N ASP A 96 11.28 -10.47 -8.91
CA ASP A 96 10.36 -9.83 -9.85
C ASP A 96 9.88 -8.46 -9.35
N SER A 97 9.69 -8.31 -8.04
CA SER A 97 9.34 -7.02 -7.44
C SER A 97 10.46 -6.01 -7.63
N ARG A 98 11.71 -6.39 -7.41
CA ARG A 98 12.86 -5.51 -7.64
C ARG A 98 12.95 -5.10 -9.09
N LYS A 99 12.74 -6.04 -10.01
CA LYS A 99 12.79 -5.76 -11.44
C LYS A 99 11.70 -4.78 -11.86
N MET A 100 10.49 -4.97 -11.35
CA MET A 100 9.34 -4.14 -11.76
C MET A 100 9.31 -2.77 -11.09
N ARG A 101 9.84 -2.66 -9.90
CA ARG A 101 9.74 -1.43 -9.09
C ARG A 101 11.00 -0.59 -9.07
N GLY A 102 12.14 -1.13 -9.49
CA GLY A 102 13.41 -0.43 -9.38
C GLY A 102 13.77 -0.19 -7.92
N GLU A 103 13.89 1.08 -7.52
CA GLU A 103 14.23 1.44 -6.14
C GLU A 103 13.03 1.61 -5.21
N LYS A 104 11.82 1.50 -5.75
CA LYS A 104 10.62 1.64 -4.92
C LYS A 104 10.50 0.47 -3.93
N PRO A 105 10.19 0.75 -2.66
CA PRO A 105 10.20 -0.27 -1.63
C PRO A 105 9.06 -1.28 -1.75
N PHE A 106 9.32 -2.48 -1.26
CA PHE A 106 8.30 -3.48 -1.04
C PHE A 106 8.63 -4.26 0.23
N VAL A 107 7.60 -4.78 0.89
CA VAL A 107 7.72 -5.46 2.17
C VAL A 107 6.99 -6.79 2.11
N PHE A 108 7.66 -7.84 2.54
CA PHE A 108 7.02 -9.12 2.82
C PHE A 108 6.40 -9.07 4.22
N SER A 109 5.17 -9.54 4.35
CA SER A 109 4.47 -9.45 5.62
C SER A 109 3.60 -10.65 5.93
N ASN A 110 3.37 -10.83 7.22
CA ASN A 110 2.28 -11.62 7.77
C ASN A 110 1.64 -10.74 8.85
N ILE A 111 0.73 -9.90 8.43
CA ILE A 111 0.14 -8.87 9.28
C ILE A 111 -0.52 -9.48 10.51
N LYS A 112 -1.20 -10.62 10.33
CA LYS A 112 -1.87 -11.31 11.43
C LYS A 112 -0.89 -11.71 12.55
N ALA A 113 0.33 -12.07 12.18
CA ALA A 113 1.38 -12.44 13.14
C ALA A 113 2.29 -11.27 13.51
N GLY A 114 2.06 -10.09 12.98
CA GLY A 114 2.87 -8.91 13.26
C GLY A 114 4.14 -8.80 12.42
N VAL A 115 4.37 -9.70 11.49
CA VAL A 115 5.57 -9.67 10.64
C VAL A 115 5.42 -8.60 9.57
N GLY A 116 6.39 -7.70 9.48
CA GLY A 116 6.40 -6.64 8.49
C GLY A 116 5.59 -5.39 8.89
N VAL A 117 4.85 -5.44 9.99
CA VAL A 117 4.02 -4.31 10.44
C VAL A 117 4.87 -3.09 10.76
N ALA A 118 5.99 -3.28 11.45
CA ALA A 118 6.88 -2.17 11.80
C ALA A 118 7.42 -1.46 10.56
N GLU A 119 7.83 -2.21 9.55
CA GLU A 119 8.36 -1.66 8.30
C GLU A 119 7.29 -0.85 7.55
N ILE A 120 6.06 -1.34 7.53
CA ILE A 120 4.94 -0.64 6.92
C ILE A 120 4.62 0.64 7.68
N ALA A 121 4.57 0.56 9.01
CA ALA A 121 4.31 1.71 9.86
C ALA A 121 5.39 2.78 9.71
N ASP A 122 6.65 2.38 9.68
CA ASP A 122 7.78 3.29 9.49
C ASP A 122 7.69 3.98 8.12
N PHE A 123 7.35 3.23 7.07
CA PHE A 123 7.18 3.80 5.74
C PHE A 123 6.08 4.87 5.74
N VAL A 124 4.93 4.56 6.31
CA VAL A 124 3.79 5.50 6.36
C VAL A 124 4.16 6.74 7.15
N THR A 125 4.83 6.56 8.28
CA THR A 125 5.24 7.66 9.15
C THR A 125 6.20 8.60 8.43
N GLU A 126 7.22 8.06 7.78
CA GLU A 126 8.23 8.85 7.08
C GLU A 126 7.68 9.49 5.82
N ALA A 127 7.03 8.72 4.97
CA ALA A 127 6.50 9.21 3.70
C ALA A 127 5.33 10.18 3.89
N GLY A 128 4.55 9.99 4.94
CA GLY A 128 3.44 10.89 5.28
C GLY A 128 3.86 12.14 6.05
N GLY A 129 5.13 12.28 6.38
CA GLY A 129 5.61 13.43 7.13
C GLY A 129 5.30 13.38 8.63
N LEU A 130 4.83 12.26 9.14
CA LEU A 130 4.48 12.09 10.55
C LEU A 130 5.71 11.88 11.43
N ALA A 131 6.77 11.35 10.88
CA ALA A 131 8.02 11.09 11.60
C ALA A 131 8.62 12.36 12.19
N GLY A 132 8.59 13.48 11.44
CA GLY A 132 9.08 14.77 11.91
C GLY A 132 8.33 15.25 13.13
N SER A 133 7.00 15.16 13.12
CA SER A 133 6.16 15.52 14.26
C SER A 133 6.47 14.67 15.48
N GLU A 134 6.64 13.38 15.27
CA GLU A 134 6.95 12.45 16.34
C GLU A 134 8.31 12.70 16.96
N ALA A 135 9.31 12.96 16.12
CA ALA A 135 10.67 13.25 16.56
C ALA A 135 10.76 14.54 17.39
N GLU A 136 9.88 15.49 17.16
CA GLU A 136 9.81 16.76 17.86
C GLU A 136 9.05 16.68 19.18
N ARG A 137 8.33 15.62 19.43
CA ARG A 137 7.56 15.47 20.67
C ARG A 137 8.51 15.28 21.86
N PRO A 138 8.36 16.05 22.91
CA PRO A 138 9.09 15.77 24.13
C PRO A 138 8.69 14.41 24.68
N VAL A 139 9.66 13.69 25.06
CA VAL A 139 9.43 12.34 25.58
C VAL A 139 9.00 12.39 27.03
#